data_e9c1d86046b39a1ff5df1ff721dd3d28
#
_entry.id   e9c1d86046b39a1ff5df1ff721dd3d28
#
_cell.length_a   1.000
_cell.length_b   1.000
_cell.length_c   1.000
_cell.angle_alpha   90.00
_cell.angle_beta   90.00
_cell.angle_gamma   90.00
#
_symmetry.space_group_name_H-M   'P 1'
#
loop_
_entity.id
_entity.type
_entity.pdbx_description
1 polymer ?
#
loop_
_entity_poly.entity_id
_entity_poly.type
_entity_poly.pdbx_seq_one_letter_code
_entity_poly.pdbx_strand_id
1 'polypeptide(L)'
;FGRLYACRGPAATAIGRCIDRPESGRSPTAFAPILPLVPPFRLDSAFSPTADQPKAIDEICESIEAGHKFTTLLGATGTGKTMTMAGVIERLQRPTLVIAHNKTLAAQLCNEFRTFFPDNAVEYFVSYYDYYQPEAYVPSRDLYIEKDSAINQEIDRLRHAATAALFARRDVIIVASVSCIFGLGSPETYNDNCQVIVKGSFVDRDELLRKLVHLQYNRNDTALTRGTFRVRGDTLEVFPAYEETAFRALLFGDEVERLQHFDPLTGELIRDDLEHVAIWPATHYNVKEGTMERAVAEIGEELNQRCAELEAQGKLLESHRLRQRTQYDMEMLREVGFCSGIENYSRILDGRPPGSRPYCLIDYFPKDFVCFIDESHQTVPQLGGMYEGDRSRKQTLVDYGFRLPSALDNRPQTFEEFLSITPQIVFVSATPGPYEREHSQTFVEQVVRPTGIVDPEIDVRETKNQIDDLMAEIRGRVDRNERVLVTTLTKKMAEDLTDYLLEMGFRVRY
;
A
#
# COMPACT_ATOMS: atom_id res chain seq x y z
N PHE A 1 -0.44 15.60 17.55
CA PHE A 1 -1.02 16.96 17.46
C PHE A 1 -2.16 16.86 16.47
N GLY A 2 -3.36 16.64 16.99
CA GLY A 2 -4.57 16.51 16.24
C GLY A 2 -5.10 17.87 15.76
N ARG A 3 -5.46 17.95 14.48
CA ARG A 3 -6.49 18.86 14.00
C ARG A 3 -7.52 18.05 13.23
N LEU A 4 -8.70 17.98 13.80
CA LEU A 4 -9.93 17.55 13.16
C LEU A 4 -10.22 18.45 11.95
N TYR A 5 -10.34 17.88 10.76
CA TYR A 5 -10.92 18.55 9.60
C TYR A 5 -12.37 18.05 9.42
N ALA A 6 -13.31 18.91 9.83
CA ALA A 6 -14.71 18.74 9.48
C ALA A 6 -14.93 19.22 8.05
N CYS A 7 -15.32 18.35 7.16
CA CYS A 7 -15.80 18.73 5.82
C CYS A 7 -17.11 19.53 5.96
N ARG A 8 -17.06 20.83 5.68
CA ARG A 8 -18.24 21.67 5.46
C ARG A 8 -18.39 21.92 3.97
N GLY A 9 -19.49 21.46 3.40
CA GLY A 9 -19.92 21.88 2.07
C GLY A 9 -21.42 21.63 1.89
N PRO A 10 -22.21 22.61 1.42
CA PRO A 10 -23.64 22.45 1.20
C PRO A 10 -23.90 21.92 -0.21
N ALA A 11 -24.72 20.92 -0.34
CA ALA A 11 -25.36 20.62 -1.62
C ALA A 11 -26.75 20.06 -1.38
N ALA A 12 -27.73 20.89 -1.62
CA ALA A 12 -29.09 20.46 -1.86
C ALA A 12 -29.44 20.79 -3.32
N THR A 13 -30.28 19.94 -3.88
CA THR A 13 -31.16 20.12 -5.03
C THR A 13 -30.64 19.83 -6.42
N ALA A 14 -31.01 18.63 -6.91
CA ALA A 14 -31.80 18.45 -8.15
C ALA A 14 -32.12 16.95 -8.35
N ILE A 15 -33.28 16.48 -7.94
CA ILE A 15 -33.84 15.18 -8.34
C ILE A 15 -34.97 15.47 -9.31
N GLY A 16 -34.77 15.11 -10.57
CA GLY A 16 -35.80 15.04 -11.62
C GLY A 16 -36.07 13.60 -12.03
N ARG A 17 -37.23 13.09 -11.57
CA ARG A 17 -38.08 12.02 -12.08
C ARG A 17 -37.60 11.17 -13.27
N CYS A 18 -37.55 9.85 -13.06
CA CYS A 18 -38.28 8.87 -13.90
C CYS A 18 -38.37 7.54 -13.14
N ILE A 19 -39.58 7.21 -12.68
CA ILE A 19 -39.96 5.89 -12.17
C ILE A 19 -40.81 5.26 -13.26
N ASP A 20 -40.28 4.34 -14.03
CA ASP A 20 -41.05 3.32 -14.75
C ASP A 20 -40.80 1.97 -14.10
N ARG A 21 -41.91 1.29 -13.75
CA ARG A 21 -41.88 -0.07 -13.17
C ARG A 21 -41.40 -1.07 -14.22
N PRO A 22 -40.44 -1.96 -13.92
CA PRO A 22 -40.20 -3.09 -14.77
C PRO A 22 -41.01 -4.32 -14.37
N GLU A 23 -41.51 -4.96 -15.40
CA GLU A 23 -42.15 -6.27 -15.37
C GLU A 23 -41.16 -7.36 -14.95
N SER A 24 -41.74 -8.42 -14.36
CA SER A 24 -41.14 -9.60 -13.79
C SER A 24 -40.13 -10.31 -14.72
N GLY A 25 -38.98 -10.67 -14.18
CA GLY A 25 -38.13 -11.72 -14.69
C GLY A 25 -36.74 -11.33 -15.19
N ARG A 26 -35.89 -10.72 -14.35
CA ARG A 26 -34.42 -10.72 -14.52
C ARG A 26 -33.73 -10.83 -13.17
N SER A 27 -32.71 -11.70 -13.12
CA SER A 27 -31.75 -11.80 -12.00
C SER A 27 -31.26 -10.44 -11.53
N PRO A 28 -30.94 -10.24 -10.25
CA PRO A 28 -30.45 -8.96 -9.75
C PRO A 28 -29.12 -8.62 -10.43
N THR A 29 -29.19 -7.70 -11.36
CA THR A 29 -28.02 -7.04 -11.95
C THR A 29 -27.27 -6.31 -10.84
N ALA A 30 -25.99 -6.56 -10.77
CA ALA A 30 -25.04 -5.88 -9.91
C ALA A 30 -25.39 -4.39 -9.77
N PHE A 31 -25.67 -3.95 -8.57
CA PHE A 31 -25.76 -2.54 -8.22
C PHE A 31 -24.39 -1.91 -8.52
N ALA A 32 -24.31 -1.09 -9.55
CA ALA A 32 -23.20 -0.16 -9.64
C ALA A 32 -23.26 0.70 -8.37
N PRO A 33 -22.21 0.81 -7.56
CA PRO A 33 -22.21 1.65 -6.40
C PRO A 33 -22.58 3.07 -6.84
N ILE A 34 -23.55 3.69 -6.16
CA ILE A 34 -23.87 5.11 -6.31
C ILE A 34 -22.66 5.83 -5.74
N LEU A 35 -21.65 6.07 -6.59
CA LEU A 35 -20.48 6.85 -6.22
C LEU A 35 -20.98 8.27 -5.96
N PRO A 36 -20.73 8.85 -4.77
CA PRO A 36 -20.94 10.27 -4.55
C PRO A 36 -20.20 11.05 -5.61
N LEU A 37 -20.68 12.28 -5.93
CA LEU A 37 -19.96 13.17 -6.84
C LEU A 37 -18.53 13.29 -6.33
N VAL A 38 -17.58 12.65 -7.03
CA VAL A 38 -16.16 12.64 -6.63
C VAL A 38 -15.62 14.04 -6.91
N PRO A 39 -15.08 14.74 -5.92
CA PRO A 39 -14.52 16.06 -6.15
C PRO A 39 -13.33 15.94 -7.14
N PRO A 40 -13.15 16.93 -8.02
CA PRO A 40 -11.94 16.97 -8.84
C PRO A 40 -10.71 17.19 -7.95
N PHE A 41 -9.55 16.78 -8.42
CA PHE A 41 -8.29 17.21 -7.79
C PHE A 41 -8.20 18.72 -7.87
N ARG A 42 -8.03 19.34 -6.70
CA ARG A 42 -7.87 20.78 -6.59
C ARG A 42 -6.66 21.07 -5.73
N LEU A 43 -5.66 21.70 -6.35
CA LEU A 43 -4.46 22.12 -5.68
C LEU A 43 -4.78 23.32 -4.75
N ASP A 44 -4.59 23.13 -3.45
CA ASP A 44 -4.64 24.19 -2.45
C ASP A 44 -3.23 24.43 -1.93
N SER A 45 -2.63 25.52 -2.34
CA SER A 45 -1.27 25.87 -1.96
C SER A 45 -1.09 27.36 -1.79
N ALA A 46 -0.35 27.76 -0.77
CA ALA A 46 0.10 29.15 -0.60
C ALA A 46 1.10 29.59 -1.68
N PHE A 47 1.63 28.63 -2.45
CA PHE A 47 2.59 28.86 -3.50
C PHE A 47 1.98 28.51 -4.86
N SER A 48 2.21 29.35 -5.86
CA SER A 48 1.92 29.03 -7.26
C SER A 48 3.18 28.50 -7.95
N PRO A 49 3.03 27.65 -8.98
CA PRO A 49 4.16 27.21 -9.78
C PRO A 49 4.96 28.36 -10.35
N THR A 50 6.28 28.34 -10.20
CA THR A 50 7.19 29.42 -10.61
C THR A 50 8.41 28.86 -11.34
N ALA A 51 9.20 29.70 -11.97
CA ALA A 51 10.40 29.36 -12.73
C ALA A 51 10.11 28.32 -13.83
N ASP A 52 10.77 27.16 -13.81
CA ASP A 52 10.59 26.10 -14.80
C ASP A 52 9.34 25.25 -14.57
N GLN A 53 8.70 25.33 -13.38
CA GLN A 53 7.60 24.44 -13.01
C GLN A 53 6.39 24.52 -13.95
N PRO A 54 5.88 25.72 -14.38
CA PRO A 54 4.75 25.79 -15.31
C PRO A 54 5.05 25.06 -16.63
N LYS A 55 6.23 25.32 -17.19
CA LYS A 55 6.68 24.66 -18.42
C LYS A 55 6.83 23.14 -18.24
N ALA A 56 7.40 22.70 -17.12
CA ALA A 56 7.55 21.28 -16.84
C ALA A 56 6.19 20.58 -16.69
N ILE A 57 5.20 21.22 -16.05
CA ILE A 57 3.84 20.71 -15.95
C ILE A 57 3.23 20.55 -17.34
N ASP A 58 3.36 21.58 -18.20
CA ASP A 58 2.83 21.56 -19.58
C ASP A 58 3.45 20.40 -20.39
N GLU A 59 4.77 20.31 -20.43
CA GLU A 59 5.50 19.28 -21.19
C GLU A 59 5.23 17.86 -20.71
N ILE A 60 5.09 17.63 -19.39
CA ILE A 60 4.72 16.31 -18.85
C ILE A 60 3.28 15.94 -19.24
N CYS A 61 2.34 16.87 -19.10
CA CYS A 61 0.95 16.61 -19.48
C CYS A 61 0.82 16.33 -20.97
N GLU A 62 1.46 17.12 -21.85
CA GLU A 62 1.49 16.90 -23.29
C GLU A 62 2.09 15.52 -23.64
N SER A 63 3.17 15.11 -22.98
CA SER A 63 3.77 13.79 -23.16
C SER A 63 2.81 12.66 -22.80
N ILE A 64 2.11 12.78 -21.67
CA ILE A 64 1.11 11.81 -21.21
C ILE A 64 -0.09 11.76 -22.16
N GLU A 65 -0.60 12.91 -22.59
CA GLU A 65 -1.74 13.03 -23.52
C GLU A 65 -1.39 12.51 -24.93
N ALA A 66 -0.13 12.64 -25.35
CA ALA A 66 0.38 12.04 -26.58
C ALA A 66 0.51 10.50 -26.52
N GLY A 67 0.26 9.91 -25.34
CA GLY A 67 0.33 8.45 -25.12
C GLY A 67 1.75 7.92 -24.90
N HIS A 68 2.72 8.77 -24.62
CA HIS A 68 4.06 8.32 -24.28
C HIS A 68 4.01 7.51 -22.99
N LYS A 69 4.72 6.38 -22.99
CA LYS A 69 4.77 5.48 -21.83
C LYS A 69 5.71 5.97 -20.76
N PHE A 70 6.84 6.55 -21.15
CA PHE A 70 7.90 6.99 -20.25
C PHE A 70 8.26 8.45 -20.49
N THR A 71 8.16 9.24 -19.42
CA THR A 71 8.59 10.64 -19.38
C THR A 71 9.56 10.81 -18.23
N THR A 72 10.64 11.54 -18.39
CA THR A 72 11.58 11.85 -17.30
C THR A 72 11.56 13.32 -16.96
N LEU A 73 11.28 13.65 -15.70
CA LEU A 73 11.52 14.95 -15.11
C LEU A 73 12.93 14.97 -14.50
N LEU A 74 13.84 15.65 -15.20
CA LEU A 74 15.17 15.97 -14.69
C LEU A 74 15.07 17.22 -13.82
N GLY A 75 14.86 17.04 -12.52
CA GLY A 75 14.66 18.16 -11.61
C GLY A 75 15.79 18.26 -10.59
N ALA A 76 16.56 19.34 -10.59
CA ALA A 76 17.59 19.57 -9.59
C ALA A 76 17.00 19.57 -8.16
N THR A 77 17.83 19.29 -7.15
CA THR A 77 17.38 19.32 -5.76
C THR A 77 16.96 20.74 -5.36
N GLY A 78 15.80 20.89 -4.71
CA GLY A 78 15.27 22.19 -4.29
C GLY A 78 14.54 22.98 -5.38
N THR A 79 14.25 22.38 -6.55
CA THR A 79 13.45 23.03 -7.60
C THR A 79 11.93 22.90 -7.40
N GLY A 80 11.49 22.15 -6.37
CA GLY A 80 10.07 21.92 -6.08
C GLY A 80 9.41 20.86 -6.97
N LYS A 81 10.09 19.74 -7.23
CA LYS A 81 9.56 18.62 -8.01
C LYS A 81 8.18 18.14 -7.53
N THR A 82 7.93 18.13 -6.20
CA THR A 82 6.63 17.74 -5.64
C THR A 82 5.52 18.70 -6.09
N MET A 83 5.76 19.99 -6.16
CA MET A 83 4.81 20.97 -6.69
C MET A 83 4.50 20.71 -8.16
N THR A 84 5.51 20.36 -8.95
CA THR A 84 5.33 20.01 -10.37
C THR A 84 4.49 18.75 -10.51
N MET A 85 4.75 17.69 -9.72
CA MET A 85 3.91 16.50 -9.67
C MET A 85 2.45 16.85 -9.30
N ALA A 86 2.25 17.70 -8.29
CA ALA A 86 0.92 18.14 -7.87
C ALA A 86 0.19 18.90 -8.98
N GLY A 87 0.86 19.80 -9.69
CA GLY A 87 0.30 20.51 -10.84
C GLY A 87 -0.10 19.57 -12.01
N VAL A 88 0.70 18.54 -12.27
CA VAL A 88 0.37 17.51 -13.27
C VAL A 88 -0.87 16.71 -12.83
N ILE A 89 -0.96 16.31 -11.55
CA ILE A 89 -2.11 15.57 -11.01
C ILE A 89 -3.39 16.41 -11.13
N GLU A 90 -3.34 17.69 -10.71
CA GLU A 90 -4.48 18.59 -10.84
C GLU A 90 -4.93 18.73 -12.30
N ARG A 91 -4.01 18.86 -13.24
CA ARG A 91 -4.34 19.05 -14.64
C ARG A 91 -4.92 17.80 -15.29
N LEU A 92 -4.34 16.63 -15.04
CA LEU A 92 -4.76 15.38 -15.65
C LEU A 92 -6.04 14.79 -15.05
N GLN A 93 -6.38 15.10 -13.80
CA GLN A 93 -7.58 14.57 -13.12
C GLN A 93 -7.65 13.04 -13.10
N ARG A 94 -6.51 12.35 -12.96
CA ARG A 94 -6.39 10.89 -13.02
C ARG A 94 -5.89 10.34 -11.68
N PRO A 95 -6.38 9.17 -11.23
CA PRO A 95 -5.81 8.48 -10.08
C PRO A 95 -4.29 8.33 -10.24
N THR A 96 -3.58 8.53 -9.14
CA THR A 96 -2.12 8.63 -9.20
C THR A 96 -1.45 7.73 -8.18
N LEU A 97 -0.43 6.98 -8.63
CA LEU A 97 0.50 6.23 -7.80
C LEU A 97 1.84 6.97 -7.78
N VAL A 98 2.36 7.25 -6.58
CA VAL A 98 3.72 7.81 -6.39
C VAL A 98 4.55 6.77 -5.65
N ILE A 99 5.65 6.31 -6.25
CA ILE A 99 6.53 5.30 -5.65
C ILE A 99 7.82 5.97 -5.17
N ALA A 100 8.15 5.78 -3.89
CA ALA A 100 9.38 6.26 -3.27
C ALA A 100 10.25 5.07 -2.78
N HIS A 101 11.57 5.23 -2.79
CA HIS A 101 12.51 4.15 -2.47
C HIS A 101 12.55 3.74 -0.99
N ASN A 102 12.01 4.55 -0.07
CA ASN A 102 11.95 4.21 1.35
C ASN A 102 10.71 4.79 2.05
N LYS A 103 10.40 4.26 3.26
CA LYS A 103 9.25 4.67 4.06
C LYS A 103 9.27 6.16 4.47
N THR A 104 10.44 6.69 4.80
CA THR A 104 10.58 8.08 5.29
C THR A 104 10.25 9.07 4.19
N LEU A 105 10.80 8.87 2.99
CA LEU A 105 10.49 9.72 1.84
C LEU A 105 9.03 9.59 1.43
N ALA A 106 8.49 8.36 1.41
CA ALA A 106 7.08 8.15 1.13
C ALA A 106 6.18 8.89 2.14
N ALA A 107 6.53 8.89 3.44
CA ALA A 107 5.78 9.63 4.46
C ALA A 107 5.87 11.14 4.25
N GLN A 108 7.04 11.66 3.90
CA GLN A 108 7.23 13.07 3.58
C GLN A 108 6.35 13.48 2.39
N LEU A 109 6.44 12.76 1.26
CA LEU A 109 5.64 13.03 0.07
C LEU A 109 4.14 12.93 0.34
N CYS A 110 3.71 11.92 1.11
CA CYS A 110 2.31 11.79 1.50
C CYS A 110 1.82 13.02 2.27
N ASN A 111 2.60 13.53 3.21
CA ASN A 111 2.25 14.74 3.96
C ASN A 111 2.25 15.99 3.08
N GLU A 112 3.19 16.12 2.15
CA GLU A 112 3.21 17.21 1.17
C GLU A 112 1.96 17.18 0.28
N PHE A 113 1.60 16.01 -0.27
CA PHE A 113 0.39 15.86 -1.07
C PHE A 113 -0.90 16.09 -0.27
N ARG A 114 -0.98 15.66 1.00
CA ARG A 114 -2.12 15.97 1.88
C ARG A 114 -2.27 17.47 2.11
N THR A 115 -1.16 18.20 2.15
CA THR A 115 -1.20 19.66 2.25
C THR A 115 -1.67 20.30 0.93
N PHE A 116 -1.27 19.75 -0.21
CA PHE A 116 -1.66 20.24 -1.53
C PHE A 116 -3.10 19.87 -1.93
N PHE A 117 -3.61 18.74 -1.44
CA PHE A 117 -4.92 18.19 -1.79
C PHE A 117 -5.75 17.85 -0.54
N PRO A 118 -6.14 18.86 0.27
CA PRO A 118 -6.80 18.64 1.55
C PRO A 118 -8.19 17.99 1.44
N ASP A 119 -8.87 18.15 0.30
CA ASP A 119 -10.22 17.61 0.07
C ASP A 119 -10.22 16.28 -0.71
N ASN A 120 -9.06 15.85 -1.21
CA ASN A 120 -8.91 14.63 -2.00
C ASN A 120 -8.33 13.48 -1.16
N ALA A 121 -8.45 12.25 -1.64
CA ALA A 121 -7.93 11.08 -0.96
C ALA A 121 -6.42 10.94 -1.20
N VAL A 122 -5.61 11.23 -0.19
CA VAL A 122 -4.16 11.02 -0.22
C VAL A 122 -3.80 9.93 0.77
N GLU A 123 -3.47 8.75 0.24
CA GLU A 123 -3.29 7.53 0.99
C GLU A 123 -1.83 7.08 1.03
N TYR A 124 -1.50 6.31 2.07
CA TYR A 124 -0.14 5.85 2.34
C TYR A 124 -0.07 4.33 2.27
N PHE A 125 0.81 3.78 1.42
CA PHE A 125 0.94 2.34 1.23
C PHE A 125 2.40 1.88 1.27
N VAL A 126 2.86 1.49 2.45
CA VAL A 126 4.22 0.97 2.67
C VAL A 126 4.19 -0.38 3.36
N SER A 127 5.34 -1.01 3.57
CA SER A 127 5.42 -2.24 4.37
C SER A 127 4.92 -1.98 5.80
N TYR A 128 3.96 -2.77 6.25
CA TYR A 128 3.35 -2.65 7.59
C TYR A 128 4.17 -3.31 8.71
N TYR A 129 5.34 -3.85 8.39
CA TYR A 129 6.22 -4.43 9.39
C TYR A 129 7.15 -3.36 9.99
N ASP A 130 7.14 -3.21 11.32
CA ASP A 130 8.15 -2.47 12.05
C ASP A 130 9.45 -3.29 12.17
N TYR A 131 9.28 -4.60 12.34
CA TYR A 131 10.33 -5.59 12.28
C TYR A 131 9.87 -6.75 11.37
N TYR A 132 10.76 -7.21 10.51
CA TYR A 132 10.48 -8.33 9.61
C TYR A 132 11.71 -9.21 9.43
N GLN A 133 11.61 -10.43 9.92
CA GLN A 133 12.52 -11.51 9.63
C GLN A 133 11.78 -12.52 8.73
N PRO A 134 12.14 -12.62 7.45
CA PRO A 134 11.51 -13.58 6.57
C PRO A 134 11.86 -15.02 6.98
N GLU A 135 10.90 -15.93 6.79
CA GLU A 135 11.15 -17.36 6.89
C GLU A 135 12.28 -17.76 5.96
N ALA A 136 13.27 -18.47 6.47
CA ALA A 136 14.42 -18.92 5.70
C ALA A 136 14.97 -20.25 6.23
N TYR A 137 15.67 -20.97 5.37
CA TYR A 137 16.41 -22.16 5.78
C TYR A 137 17.86 -22.05 5.27
N VAL A 138 18.82 -22.36 6.14
CA VAL A 138 20.24 -22.35 5.84
C VAL A 138 20.75 -23.80 5.81
N PRO A 139 20.81 -24.47 4.66
CA PRO A 139 21.13 -25.91 4.56
C PRO A 139 22.48 -26.27 5.16
N SER A 140 23.50 -25.39 5.02
CA SER A 140 24.84 -25.63 5.53
C SER A 140 24.96 -25.73 7.05
N ARG A 141 23.95 -25.24 7.78
CA ARG A 141 23.88 -25.22 9.24
C ARG A 141 22.70 -26.00 9.80
N ASP A 142 21.87 -26.57 8.92
CA ASP A 142 20.55 -27.16 9.25
C ASP A 142 19.74 -26.22 10.17
N LEU A 143 19.76 -24.91 9.84
CA LEU A 143 19.11 -23.88 10.62
C LEU A 143 17.87 -23.37 9.92
N TYR A 144 16.70 -23.65 10.51
CA TYR A 144 15.44 -23.04 10.13
C TYR A 144 15.24 -21.74 10.92
N ILE A 145 14.96 -20.67 10.19
CA ILE A 145 14.64 -19.36 10.72
C ILE A 145 13.13 -19.17 10.52
N GLU A 146 12.40 -19.16 11.60
CA GLU A 146 10.97 -18.92 11.55
C GLU A 146 10.68 -17.47 11.16
N LYS A 147 9.55 -17.26 10.44
CA LYS A 147 9.06 -15.91 10.17
C LYS A 147 8.75 -15.21 11.49
N ASP A 148 9.42 -14.12 11.75
CA ASP A 148 9.13 -13.22 12.88
C ASP A 148 8.81 -11.82 12.36
N SER A 149 7.73 -11.23 12.86
CA SER A 149 7.28 -9.92 12.37
C SER A 149 6.45 -9.19 13.42
N ALA A 150 6.74 -7.92 13.60
CA ALA A 150 5.91 -7.00 14.33
C ALA A 150 5.09 -6.15 13.35
N ILE A 151 3.77 -6.30 13.39
CA ILE A 151 2.85 -5.55 12.53
C ILE A 151 2.52 -4.21 13.19
N ASN A 152 2.73 -3.14 12.45
CA ASN A 152 2.26 -1.82 12.81
C ASN A 152 0.80 -1.68 12.42
N GLN A 153 -0.09 -1.68 13.40
CA GLN A 153 -1.54 -1.63 13.19
C GLN A 153 -2.00 -0.35 12.48
N GLU A 154 -1.28 0.75 12.66
CA GLU A 154 -1.62 2.01 12.00
C GLU A 154 -1.25 1.97 10.52
N ILE A 155 -0.08 1.45 10.17
CA ILE A 155 0.31 1.28 8.76
C ILE A 155 -0.60 0.24 8.08
N ASP A 156 -1.02 -0.80 8.80
CA ASP A 156 -1.97 -1.79 8.27
C ASP A 156 -3.32 -1.14 7.94
N ARG A 157 -3.84 -0.30 8.84
CA ARG A 157 -5.05 0.53 8.57
C ARG A 157 -4.89 1.38 7.32
N LEU A 158 -3.77 2.09 7.18
CA LEU A 158 -3.51 2.97 6.03
C LEU A 158 -3.44 2.18 4.72
N ARG A 159 -2.93 0.95 4.74
CA ARG A 159 -2.93 0.06 3.56
C ARG A 159 -4.35 -0.34 3.17
N HIS A 160 -5.19 -0.69 4.14
CA HIS A 160 -6.61 -0.98 3.91
C HIS A 160 -7.36 0.26 3.42
N ALA A 161 -7.08 1.45 3.97
CA ALA A 161 -7.65 2.72 3.50
C ALA A 161 -7.30 2.98 2.03
N ALA A 162 -6.04 2.77 1.64
CA ALA A 162 -5.58 2.95 0.27
C ALA A 162 -6.34 2.05 -0.74
N THR A 163 -6.51 0.77 -0.42
CA THR A 163 -7.25 -0.16 -1.29
C THR A 163 -8.74 0.13 -1.34
N ALA A 164 -9.37 0.46 -0.21
CA ALA A 164 -10.78 0.86 -0.16
C ALA A 164 -11.04 2.16 -0.95
N ALA A 165 -10.15 3.15 -0.82
CA ALA A 165 -10.26 4.43 -1.53
C ALA A 165 -10.26 4.24 -3.06
N LEU A 166 -9.45 3.33 -3.61
CA LEU A 166 -9.38 3.06 -5.05
C LEU A 166 -10.71 2.55 -5.64
N PHE A 167 -11.52 1.85 -4.84
CA PHE A 167 -12.86 1.40 -5.28
C PHE A 167 -13.95 2.43 -4.99
N ALA A 168 -13.78 3.23 -3.93
CA ALA A 168 -14.79 4.21 -3.51
C ALA A 168 -14.70 5.55 -4.26
N ARG A 169 -13.52 5.93 -4.78
CA ARG A 169 -13.23 7.28 -5.28
C ARG A 169 -12.35 7.23 -6.55
N ARG A 170 -12.36 8.33 -7.30
CA ARG A 170 -11.48 8.53 -8.47
C ARG A 170 -10.36 9.53 -8.20
N ASP A 171 -10.53 10.41 -7.24
CA ASP A 171 -9.61 11.45 -6.82
C ASP A 171 -8.62 10.93 -5.77
N VAL A 172 -7.89 9.86 -6.12
CA VAL A 172 -7.01 9.13 -5.20
C VAL A 172 -5.55 9.29 -5.61
N ILE A 173 -4.73 9.73 -4.66
CA ILE A 173 -3.27 9.72 -4.74
C ILE A 173 -2.77 8.69 -3.72
N ILE A 174 -2.05 7.67 -4.17
CA ILE A 174 -1.39 6.74 -3.26
C ILE A 174 0.11 6.97 -3.30
N VAL A 175 0.70 7.27 -2.15
CA VAL A 175 2.15 7.32 -1.99
C VAL A 175 2.62 6.01 -1.39
N ALA A 176 3.41 5.26 -2.15
CA ALA A 176 3.83 3.92 -1.82
C ALA A 176 5.35 3.77 -1.77
N SER A 177 5.82 2.77 -1.03
CA SER A 177 7.18 2.23 -1.21
C SER A 177 7.15 1.08 -2.23
N VAL A 178 8.29 0.49 -2.52
CA VAL A 178 8.38 -0.70 -3.39
C VAL A 178 7.54 -1.90 -2.92
N SER A 179 6.95 -1.83 -1.70
CA SER A 179 6.00 -2.83 -1.23
C SER A 179 4.72 -2.93 -2.09
N CYS A 180 4.46 -1.95 -2.94
CA CYS A 180 3.31 -1.94 -3.87
C CYS A 180 3.36 -3.07 -4.93
N ILE A 181 4.55 -3.63 -5.23
CA ILE A 181 4.68 -4.76 -6.17
C ILE A 181 4.57 -6.13 -5.50
N PHE A 182 4.42 -6.20 -4.18
CA PHE A 182 4.23 -7.46 -3.45
C PHE A 182 2.77 -7.92 -3.50
N GLY A 183 2.60 -9.24 -3.41
CA GLY A 183 1.30 -9.87 -3.50
C GLY A 183 0.27 -9.31 -2.50
N LEU A 184 -0.92 -9.05 -3.03
CA LEU A 184 -2.18 -8.81 -2.33
C LEU A 184 -3.21 -9.83 -2.82
N GLY A 185 -4.39 -9.85 -2.22
CA GLY A 185 -5.52 -10.61 -2.73
C GLY A 185 -6.07 -10.06 -4.06
N SER A 186 -6.98 -10.81 -4.66
CA SER A 186 -7.65 -10.40 -5.90
C SER A 186 -8.47 -9.13 -5.71
N PRO A 187 -8.26 -8.08 -6.54
CA PRO A 187 -9.06 -6.85 -6.49
C PRO A 187 -10.53 -7.11 -6.81
N GLU A 188 -10.84 -8.05 -7.73
CA GLU A 188 -12.21 -8.44 -8.04
C GLU A 188 -12.90 -9.05 -6.82
N THR A 189 -12.23 -10.00 -6.15
CA THR A 189 -12.76 -10.64 -4.94
C THR A 189 -12.95 -9.64 -3.81
N TYR A 190 -12.02 -8.71 -3.64
CA TYR A 190 -12.11 -7.65 -2.64
C TYR A 190 -13.30 -6.74 -2.89
N ASN A 191 -13.54 -6.35 -4.14
CA ASN A 191 -14.67 -5.52 -4.55
C ASN A 191 -16.01 -6.27 -4.44
N ASP A 192 -16.09 -7.52 -4.95
CA ASP A 192 -17.30 -8.34 -4.93
C ASP A 192 -17.78 -8.64 -3.50
N ASN A 193 -16.86 -8.72 -2.56
CA ASN A 193 -17.15 -8.96 -1.15
C ASN A 193 -17.50 -7.69 -0.36
N CYS A 194 -17.53 -6.50 -0.98
CA CYS A 194 -17.99 -5.29 -0.30
C CYS A 194 -19.45 -5.43 0.14
N GLN A 195 -19.72 -5.23 1.43
CA GLN A 195 -21.08 -5.24 1.98
C GLN A 195 -21.61 -3.81 2.06
N VAL A 196 -22.63 -3.52 1.25
CA VAL A 196 -23.34 -2.23 1.31
C VAL A 196 -24.58 -2.38 2.18
N ILE A 197 -24.76 -1.48 3.14
CA ILE A 197 -25.95 -1.35 3.99
C ILE A 197 -26.61 -0.02 3.60
N VAL A 198 -27.89 -0.08 3.24
CA VAL A 198 -28.64 1.09 2.78
C VAL A 198 -29.79 1.37 3.76
N LYS A 199 -29.97 2.63 4.14
CA LYS A 199 -31.09 3.08 4.98
C LYS A 199 -32.44 2.77 4.30
N GLY A 200 -33.39 2.28 5.06
CA GLY A 200 -34.74 1.88 4.57
C GLY A 200 -34.75 0.55 3.81
N SER A 201 -33.62 -0.14 3.67
CA SER A 201 -33.58 -1.47 3.07
C SER A 201 -33.95 -2.56 4.09
N PHE A 202 -34.50 -3.68 3.59
CA PHE A 202 -34.74 -4.86 4.39
C PHE A 202 -33.52 -5.80 4.29
N VAL A 203 -33.00 -6.22 5.45
CA VAL A 203 -31.85 -7.09 5.56
C VAL A 203 -32.15 -8.24 6.54
N ASP A 204 -31.86 -9.48 6.16
CA ASP A 204 -31.78 -10.56 7.13
C ASP A 204 -30.56 -10.32 8.02
N ARG A 205 -30.82 -10.06 9.31
CA ARG A 205 -29.76 -9.77 10.28
C ARG A 205 -28.73 -10.90 10.37
N ASP A 206 -29.16 -12.13 10.41
CA ASP A 206 -28.26 -13.28 10.57
C ASP A 206 -27.42 -13.51 9.30
N GLU A 207 -27.99 -13.22 8.14
CA GLU A 207 -27.24 -13.22 6.88
C GLU A 207 -26.19 -12.12 6.85
N LEU A 208 -26.55 -10.88 7.29
CA LEU A 208 -25.63 -9.77 7.38
C LEU A 208 -24.44 -10.08 8.33
N LEU A 209 -24.72 -10.69 9.49
CA LEU A 209 -23.67 -11.09 10.44
C LEU A 209 -22.75 -12.17 9.86
N ARG A 210 -23.32 -13.16 9.15
CA ARG A 210 -22.53 -14.20 8.44
C ARG A 210 -21.63 -13.57 7.37
N LYS A 211 -22.14 -12.58 6.62
CA LYS A 211 -21.34 -11.83 5.65
C LYS A 211 -20.19 -11.08 6.30
N LEU A 212 -20.40 -10.41 7.44
CA LEU A 212 -19.32 -9.74 8.17
C LEU A 212 -18.23 -10.73 8.63
N VAL A 213 -18.60 -11.93 9.09
CA VAL A 213 -17.64 -12.98 9.43
C VAL A 213 -16.89 -13.45 8.17
N HIS A 214 -17.57 -13.61 7.04
CA HIS A 214 -16.94 -13.94 5.77
C HIS A 214 -15.95 -12.85 5.31
N LEU A 215 -16.25 -11.58 5.56
CA LEU A 215 -15.35 -10.45 5.36
C LEU A 215 -14.17 -10.39 6.36
N GLN A 216 -14.03 -11.41 7.21
CA GLN A 216 -12.99 -11.55 8.25
C GLN A 216 -13.09 -10.51 9.37
N TYR A 217 -14.30 -9.98 9.65
CA TYR A 217 -14.57 -9.23 10.87
C TYR A 217 -14.83 -10.20 12.02
N ASN A 218 -14.23 -9.94 13.17
CA ASN A 218 -14.47 -10.71 14.37
C ASN A 218 -15.60 -10.14 15.20
N ARG A 219 -16.52 -11.00 15.67
CA ARG A 219 -17.54 -10.55 16.62
C ARG A 219 -16.92 -10.34 18.00
N ASN A 220 -17.09 -9.16 18.56
CA ASN A 220 -16.66 -8.84 19.92
C ASN A 220 -17.66 -7.89 20.61
N ASP A 221 -18.59 -8.49 21.35
CA ASP A 221 -19.65 -7.72 22.02
C ASP A 221 -19.16 -6.95 23.24
N THR A 222 -17.93 -7.20 23.73
CA THR A 222 -17.32 -6.53 24.89
C THR A 222 -16.59 -5.25 24.48
N ALA A 223 -15.70 -5.35 23.50
CA ALA A 223 -14.85 -4.23 23.05
C ALA A 223 -14.95 -4.07 21.54
N LEU A 224 -15.35 -2.88 21.08
CA LEU A 224 -15.36 -2.55 19.67
C LEU A 224 -13.97 -2.02 19.28
N THR A 225 -13.22 -2.85 18.59
CA THR A 225 -11.88 -2.54 18.08
C THR A 225 -11.84 -2.64 16.56
N ARG A 226 -10.79 -2.16 15.93
CA ARG A 226 -10.66 -2.19 14.46
C ARG A 226 -10.74 -3.63 13.93
N GLY A 227 -11.50 -3.83 12.84
CA GLY A 227 -11.75 -5.16 12.27
C GLY A 227 -12.73 -6.02 13.09
N THR A 228 -13.51 -5.41 13.99
CA THR A 228 -14.53 -6.12 14.75
C THR A 228 -15.93 -5.53 14.53
N PHE A 229 -16.93 -6.32 14.81
CA PHE A 229 -18.31 -5.88 14.94
C PHE A 229 -18.92 -6.36 16.26
N ARG A 230 -19.94 -5.67 16.73
CA ARG A 230 -20.75 -6.09 17.89
C ARG A 230 -22.23 -5.90 17.64
N VAL A 231 -23.04 -6.69 18.34
CA VAL A 231 -24.50 -6.65 18.25
C VAL A 231 -25.08 -6.50 19.64
N ARG A 232 -25.92 -5.49 19.84
CA ARG A 232 -26.63 -5.24 21.09
C ARG A 232 -28.10 -4.93 20.80
N GLY A 233 -28.97 -5.92 21.01
CA GLY A 233 -30.35 -5.83 20.61
C GLY A 233 -30.50 -5.62 19.10
N ASP A 234 -31.15 -4.57 18.69
CA ASP A 234 -31.38 -4.19 17.30
C ASP A 234 -30.28 -3.26 16.74
N THR A 235 -29.18 -3.15 17.44
CA THR A 235 -28.05 -2.31 17.04
C THR A 235 -26.87 -3.16 16.60
N LEU A 236 -26.44 -2.96 15.34
CA LEU A 236 -25.20 -3.50 14.79
C LEU A 236 -24.17 -2.37 14.70
N GLU A 237 -23.01 -2.57 15.28
CA GLU A 237 -21.89 -1.65 15.17
C GLU A 237 -20.69 -2.37 14.51
N VAL A 238 -20.07 -1.70 13.54
CA VAL A 238 -18.91 -2.22 12.80
C VAL A 238 -17.80 -1.19 12.85
N PHE A 239 -16.60 -1.63 13.26
CA PHE A 239 -15.39 -0.81 13.19
C PHE A 239 -14.50 -1.30 12.04
N PRO A 240 -14.55 -0.62 10.88
CA PRO A 240 -13.81 -1.06 9.70
C PRO A 240 -12.30 -1.14 9.92
N ALA A 241 -11.64 -2.01 9.17
CA ALA A 241 -10.19 -2.17 9.23
C ALA A 241 -9.43 -0.93 8.70
N TYR A 242 -10.08 -0.13 7.84
CA TYR A 242 -9.52 1.02 7.12
C TYR A 242 -9.87 2.38 7.72
N GLU A 243 -10.72 2.44 8.77
CA GLU A 243 -11.19 3.68 9.37
C GLU A 243 -10.62 3.89 10.78
N GLU A 244 -10.68 5.14 11.27
CA GLU A 244 -10.44 5.51 12.67
C GLU A 244 -11.72 5.55 13.50
N THR A 245 -12.86 5.43 12.83
CA THR A 245 -14.21 5.61 13.34
C THR A 245 -15.08 4.42 12.97
N ALA A 246 -16.24 4.30 13.60
CA ALA A 246 -17.12 3.16 13.44
C ALA A 246 -18.50 3.55 12.90
N PHE A 247 -19.18 2.59 12.30
CA PHE A 247 -20.55 2.72 11.81
C PHE A 247 -21.52 1.96 12.71
N ARG A 248 -22.71 2.53 12.86
CA ARG A 248 -23.82 1.93 13.61
C ARG A 248 -25.04 1.87 12.71
N ALA A 249 -25.64 0.68 12.60
CA ALA A 249 -26.93 0.45 11.99
C ALA A 249 -27.94 0.14 13.08
N LEU A 250 -29.00 0.94 13.12
CA LEU A 250 -30.17 0.69 13.97
C LEU A 250 -31.21 -0.02 13.12
N LEU A 251 -31.63 -1.22 13.58
CA LEU A 251 -32.60 -2.06 12.91
C LEU A 251 -33.96 -1.96 13.63
N PHE A 252 -35.04 -1.98 12.86
CA PHE A 252 -36.37 -2.18 13.36
C PHE A 252 -36.95 -3.45 12.69
N GLY A 253 -36.86 -4.57 13.40
CA GLY A 253 -37.06 -5.88 12.77
C GLY A 253 -35.95 -6.12 11.70
N ASP A 254 -36.38 -6.30 10.46
CA ASP A 254 -35.48 -6.51 9.32
C ASP A 254 -35.18 -5.21 8.53
N GLU A 255 -35.78 -4.06 8.93
CA GLU A 255 -35.57 -2.78 8.26
C GLU A 255 -34.40 -2.02 8.87
N VAL A 256 -33.52 -1.46 8.06
CA VAL A 256 -32.43 -0.54 8.47
C VAL A 256 -33.03 0.86 8.68
N GLU A 257 -33.42 1.17 9.92
CA GLU A 257 -34.07 2.43 10.26
C GLU A 257 -33.14 3.63 10.15
N ARG A 258 -31.89 3.47 10.63
CA ARG A 258 -30.90 4.56 10.68
C ARG A 258 -29.47 4.04 10.56
N LEU A 259 -28.63 4.82 9.87
CA LEU A 259 -27.19 4.59 9.78
C LEU A 259 -26.45 5.79 10.36
N GLN A 260 -25.48 5.53 11.23
CA GLN A 260 -24.71 6.54 11.95
C GLN A 260 -23.21 6.29 11.82
N HIS A 261 -22.45 7.38 11.80
CA HIS A 261 -21.00 7.39 11.89
C HIS A 261 -20.59 7.98 13.24
N PHE A 262 -19.76 7.29 14.01
CA PHE A 262 -19.45 7.69 15.37
C PHE A 262 -18.01 7.35 15.76
N ASP A 263 -17.50 8.05 16.75
CA ASP A 263 -16.21 7.74 17.39
C ASP A 263 -16.39 6.56 18.36
N PRO A 264 -15.72 5.42 18.15
CA PRO A 264 -15.89 4.23 19.01
C PRO A 264 -15.34 4.41 20.44
N LEU A 265 -14.44 5.38 20.67
CA LEU A 265 -13.85 5.66 21.98
C LEU A 265 -14.77 6.53 22.83
N THR A 266 -15.27 7.63 22.28
CA THR A 266 -16.11 8.61 22.98
C THR A 266 -17.59 8.30 22.86
N GLY A 267 -18.00 7.58 21.82
CA GLY A 267 -19.41 7.35 21.45
C GLY A 267 -20.06 8.55 20.77
N GLU A 268 -19.32 9.63 20.52
CA GLU A 268 -19.83 10.85 19.90
C GLU A 268 -20.22 10.62 18.43
N LEU A 269 -21.37 11.14 18.03
CA LEU A 269 -21.84 11.08 16.66
C LEU A 269 -21.09 12.09 15.80
N ILE A 270 -20.39 11.59 14.78
CA ILE A 270 -19.71 12.42 13.76
C ILE A 270 -20.72 12.82 12.69
N ARG A 271 -21.55 11.85 12.27
CA ARG A 271 -22.61 12.06 11.29
C ARG A 271 -23.81 11.19 11.67
N ASP A 272 -24.95 11.80 11.77
CA ASP A 272 -26.22 11.11 11.94
C ASP A 272 -26.93 10.99 10.60
N ASP A 273 -27.64 9.89 10.41
CA ASP A 273 -28.52 9.66 9.28
C ASP A 273 -27.82 9.58 7.91
N LEU A 274 -26.90 8.62 7.78
CA LEU A 274 -26.29 8.27 6.51
C LEU A 274 -27.28 7.52 5.60
N GLU A 275 -27.23 7.77 4.29
CA GLU A 275 -28.04 7.05 3.31
C GLU A 275 -27.55 5.62 3.08
N HIS A 276 -26.24 5.41 3.09
CA HIS A 276 -25.62 4.10 2.94
C HIS A 276 -24.23 4.05 3.59
N VAL A 277 -23.78 2.83 3.86
CA VAL A 277 -22.42 2.52 4.32
C VAL A 277 -21.90 1.33 3.52
N ALA A 278 -20.69 1.44 2.99
CA ALA A 278 -19.98 0.35 2.34
C ALA A 278 -18.90 -0.21 3.29
N ILE A 279 -18.94 -1.50 3.56
CA ILE A 279 -17.99 -2.20 4.44
C ILE A 279 -17.13 -3.11 3.58
N TRP A 280 -15.85 -2.78 3.48
CA TRP A 280 -14.84 -3.54 2.75
C TRP A 280 -14.25 -4.65 3.64
N PRO A 281 -13.69 -5.74 3.05
CA PRO A 281 -13.07 -6.81 3.82
C PRO A 281 -12.01 -6.34 4.81
N ALA A 282 -11.91 -6.99 5.96
CA ALA A 282 -10.91 -6.71 7.00
C ALA A 282 -9.52 -7.31 6.66
N THR A 283 -9.39 -8.02 5.55
CA THR A 283 -8.14 -8.59 5.04
C THR A 283 -8.07 -8.44 3.53
N HIS A 284 -6.85 -8.28 2.99
CA HIS A 284 -6.64 -8.30 1.53
C HIS A 284 -6.75 -9.71 0.93
N TYR A 285 -6.46 -10.75 1.72
CA TYR A 285 -6.60 -12.15 1.32
C TYR A 285 -7.99 -12.69 1.65
N ASN A 286 -9.00 -12.09 1.05
CA ASN A 286 -10.37 -12.57 1.14
C ASN A 286 -10.66 -13.53 -0.01
N VAL A 287 -11.49 -14.56 0.22
CA VAL A 287 -11.80 -15.63 -0.72
C VAL A 287 -13.28 -15.56 -1.08
N LYS A 288 -13.63 -15.84 -2.35
CA LYS A 288 -15.05 -15.93 -2.75
C LYS A 288 -15.73 -17.07 -2.02
N GLU A 289 -16.99 -16.87 -1.65
CA GLU A 289 -17.81 -17.90 -1.03
C GLU A 289 -17.84 -19.16 -1.91
N GLY A 290 -17.67 -20.33 -1.28
CA GLY A 290 -17.65 -21.64 -1.98
C GLY A 290 -16.33 -22.00 -2.67
N THR A 291 -15.31 -21.11 -2.68
CA THR A 291 -14.00 -21.45 -3.28
C THR A 291 -13.05 -22.11 -2.30
N MET A 292 -13.31 -22.05 -1.00
CA MET A 292 -12.41 -22.58 0.01
C MET A 292 -12.24 -24.11 -0.09
N GLU A 293 -13.34 -24.85 -0.29
CA GLU A 293 -13.31 -26.30 -0.44
C GLU A 293 -12.49 -26.72 -1.66
N ARG A 294 -12.65 -26.01 -2.79
CA ARG A 294 -11.85 -26.23 -3.99
C ARG A 294 -10.37 -25.98 -3.71
N ALA A 295 -10.04 -24.87 -3.08
CA ALA A 295 -8.66 -24.50 -2.78
C ALA A 295 -7.99 -25.53 -1.85
N VAL A 296 -8.69 -25.97 -0.81
CA VAL A 296 -8.18 -26.99 0.11
C VAL A 296 -7.99 -28.33 -0.60
N ALA A 297 -8.88 -28.72 -1.53
CA ALA A 297 -8.70 -29.93 -2.33
C ALA A 297 -7.44 -29.83 -3.23
N GLU A 298 -7.25 -28.72 -3.95
CA GLU A 298 -6.07 -28.49 -4.79
C GLU A 298 -4.77 -28.46 -3.97
N ILE A 299 -4.77 -27.85 -2.77
CA ILE A 299 -3.62 -27.88 -1.84
C ILE A 299 -3.29 -29.33 -1.45
N GLY A 300 -4.33 -30.14 -1.17
CA GLY A 300 -4.17 -31.54 -0.83
C GLY A 300 -3.59 -32.39 -1.97
N GLU A 301 -4.01 -32.15 -3.21
CA GLU A 301 -3.46 -32.78 -4.40
C GLU A 301 -1.99 -32.43 -4.61
N GLU A 302 -1.65 -31.13 -4.55
CA GLU A 302 -0.25 -30.66 -4.67
C GLU A 302 0.62 -31.25 -3.55
N LEU A 303 0.10 -31.31 -2.31
CA LEU A 303 0.80 -31.93 -1.18
C LEU A 303 1.12 -33.40 -1.44
N ASN A 304 0.15 -34.18 -1.90
CA ASN A 304 0.34 -35.61 -2.16
C ASN A 304 1.36 -35.84 -3.27
N GLN A 305 1.28 -35.06 -4.35
CA GLN A 305 2.24 -35.11 -5.43
C GLN A 305 3.65 -34.76 -4.94
N ARG A 306 3.81 -33.65 -4.20
CA ARG A 306 5.11 -33.23 -3.74
C ARG A 306 5.73 -34.17 -2.71
N CYS A 307 4.93 -34.73 -1.81
CA CYS A 307 5.41 -35.73 -0.88
C CYS A 307 5.93 -36.99 -1.61
N ALA A 308 5.20 -37.50 -2.62
CA ALA A 308 5.65 -38.64 -3.43
C ALA A 308 7.00 -38.33 -4.16
N GLU A 309 7.16 -37.12 -4.71
CA GLU A 309 8.41 -36.70 -5.34
C GLU A 309 9.58 -36.67 -4.33
N LEU A 310 9.38 -36.13 -3.12
CA LEU A 310 10.39 -36.10 -2.06
C LEU A 310 10.76 -37.51 -1.58
N GLU A 311 9.80 -38.36 -1.39
CA GLU A 311 9.99 -39.79 -1.00
C GLU A 311 10.77 -40.56 -2.06
N ALA A 312 10.46 -40.35 -3.35
CA ALA A 312 11.20 -40.96 -4.46
C ALA A 312 12.66 -40.49 -4.52
N GLN A 313 12.96 -39.27 -4.02
CA GLN A 313 14.31 -38.73 -3.87
C GLN A 313 15.00 -39.18 -2.57
N GLY A 314 14.35 -39.98 -1.72
CA GLY A 314 14.86 -40.39 -0.42
C GLY A 314 14.79 -39.32 0.68
N LYS A 315 14.09 -38.23 0.44
CA LYS A 315 13.90 -37.08 1.36
C LYS A 315 12.68 -37.33 2.25
N LEU A 316 12.75 -38.33 3.12
CA LEU A 316 11.61 -38.72 3.96
C LEU A 316 11.28 -37.71 5.04
N LEU A 317 12.31 -37.03 5.61
CA LEU A 317 12.11 -36.01 6.63
C LEU A 317 11.41 -34.79 6.06
N GLU A 318 11.81 -34.36 4.88
CA GLU A 318 11.21 -33.24 4.16
C GLU A 318 9.75 -33.52 3.79
N SER A 319 9.45 -34.74 3.32
CA SER A 319 8.08 -35.19 3.04
C SER A 319 7.22 -35.15 4.31
N HIS A 320 7.71 -35.70 5.42
CA HIS A 320 6.98 -35.70 6.69
C HIS A 320 6.70 -34.29 7.21
N ARG A 321 7.69 -33.43 7.18
CA ARG A 321 7.61 -32.01 7.61
C ARG A 321 6.56 -31.26 6.79
N LEU A 322 6.64 -31.39 5.46
CA LEU A 322 5.72 -30.75 4.54
C LEU A 322 4.27 -31.22 4.79
N ARG A 323 4.08 -32.53 4.94
CA ARG A 323 2.77 -33.13 5.21
C ARG A 323 2.15 -32.60 6.50
N GLN A 324 2.91 -32.62 7.59
CA GLN A 324 2.42 -32.18 8.90
C GLN A 324 2.00 -30.70 8.86
N ARG A 325 2.85 -29.84 8.29
CA ARG A 325 2.56 -28.40 8.22
C ARG A 325 1.35 -28.11 7.35
N THR A 326 1.33 -28.66 6.14
CA THR A 326 0.27 -28.36 5.18
C THR A 326 -1.08 -28.93 5.64
N GLN A 327 -1.11 -30.10 6.28
CA GLN A 327 -2.35 -30.64 6.83
C GLN A 327 -2.94 -29.75 7.92
N TYR A 328 -2.09 -29.24 8.81
CA TYR A 328 -2.51 -28.26 9.83
C TYR A 328 -3.06 -26.96 9.18
N ASP A 329 -2.37 -26.43 8.18
CA ASP A 329 -2.80 -25.23 7.48
C ASP A 329 -4.16 -25.47 6.76
N MET A 330 -4.37 -26.65 6.15
CA MET A 330 -5.63 -27.05 5.52
C MET A 330 -6.79 -27.16 6.53
N GLU A 331 -6.54 -27.67 7.72
CA GLU A 331 -7.53 -27.74 8.81
C GLU A 331 -7.94 -26.33 9.25
N MET A 332 -6.99 -25.44 9.47
CA MET A 332 -7.25 -24.04 9.81
C MET A 332 -8.04 -23.30 8.72
N LEU A 333 -7.72 -23.56 7.45
CA LEU A 333 -8.47 -22.97 6.32
C LEU A 333 -9.93 -23.44 6.28
N ARG A 334 -10.22 -24.73 6.62
CA ARG A 334 -11.59 -25.25 6.66
C ARG A 334 -12.41 -24.69 7.84
N GLU A 335 -11.79 -24.66 9.04
CA GLU A 335 -12.52 -24.34 10.27
C GLU A 335 -12.65 -22.82 10.50
N VAL A 336 -11.61 -22.06 10.13
CA VAL A 336 -11.50 -20.63 10.45
C VAL A 336 -11.51 -19.75 9.20
N GLY A 337 -11.27 -20.33 8.02
CA GLY A 337 -11.09 -19.57 6.76
C GLY A 337 -9.76 -18.85 6.65
N PHE A 338 -8.82 -19.09 7.59
CA PHE A 338 -7.53 -18.45 7.66
C PHE A 338 -6.46 -19.36 8.25
N CYS A 339 -5.21 -19.24 7.80
CA CYS A 339 -4.05 -19.86 8.44
C CYS A 339 -2.84 -18.93 8.46
N SER A 340 -1.90 -19.17 9.37
CA SER A 340 -0.63 -18.39 9.42
C SER A 340 0.18 -18.66 8.15
N GLY A 341 0.48 -17.61 7.38
CA GLY A 341 1.16 -17.69 6.11
C GLY A 341 0.23 -18.05 4.94
N ILE A 342 -1.06 -17.70 5.03
CA ILE A 342 -2.08 -17.90 3.99
C ILE A 342 -1.63 -17.38 2.61
N GLU A 343 -0.77 -16.36 2.60
CA GLU A 343 -0.19 -15.79 1.38
C GLU A 343 0.59 -16.82 0.54
N ASN A 344 1.12 -17.89 1.16
CA ASN A 344 1.82 -18.97 0.44
C ASN A 344 0.88 -19.82 -0.41
N TYR A 345 -0.41 -19.77 -0.14
CA TYR A 345 -1.47 -20.45 -0.89
C TYR A 345 -2.23 -19.52 -1.83
N SER A 346 -1.82 -18.24 -1.95
CA SER A 346 -2.55 -17.20 -2.69
C SER A 346 -2.85 -17.60 -4.15
N ARG A 347 -1.93 -18.28 -4.84
CA ARG A 347 -2.15 -18.76 -6.21
C ARG A 347 -3.40 -19.66 -6.30
N ILE A 348 -3.51 -20.61 -5.38
CA ILE A 348 -4.60 -21.61 -5.35
C ILE A 348 -5.90 -20.94 -4.89
N LEU A 349 -5.82 -20.09 -3.86
CA LEU A 349 -6.96 -19.33 -3.35
C LEU A 349 -7.58 -18.43 -4.43
N ASP A 350 -6.73 -17.72 -5.19
CA ASP A 350 -7.15 -16.88 -6.31
C ASP A 350 -7.55 -17.66 -7.57
N GLY A 351 -7.28 -18.97 -7.63
CA GLY A 351 -7.52 -19.81 -8.82
C GLY A 351 -6.61 -19.44 -10.01
N ARG A 352 -5.43 -18.88 -9.74
CA ARG A 352 -4.47 -18.48 -10.77
C ARG A 352 -3.69 -19.69 -11.31
N PRO A 353 -3.34 -19.72 -12.61
CA PRO A 353 -2.48 -20.76 -13.16
C PRO A 353 -1.07 -20.72 -12.56
N PRO A 354 -0.35 -21.86 -12.50
CA PRO A 354 1.03 -21.91 -12.05
C PRO A 354 1.94 -20.94 -12.81
N GLY A 355 2.86 -20.28 -12.09
CA GLY A 355 3.80 -19.30 -12.65
C GLY A 355 3.22 -17.93 -12.95
N SER A 356 1.90 -17.74 -12.79
CA SER A 356 1.27 -16.43 -13.00
C SER A 356 1.75 -15.40 -11.95
N ARG A 357 1.79 -14.14 -12.36
CA ARG A 357 2.08 -13.04 -11.44
C ARG A 357 1.00 -12.91 -10.35
N PRO A 358 1.35 -12.57 -9.12
CA PRO A 358 0.36 -12.26 -8.10
C PRO A 358 -0.34 -10.92 -8.39
N TYR A 359 -1.55 -10.76 -7.88
CA TYR A 359 -2.16 -9.45 -7.78
C TYR A 359 -1.38 -8.58 -6.77
N CYS A 360 -1.25 -7.30 -7.06
CA CYS A 360 -0.59 -6.32 -6.20
C CYS A 360 -1.40 -5.02 -6.14
N LEU A 361 -0.91 -4.01 -5.43
CA LEU A 361 -1.61 -2.71 -5.34
C LEU A 361 -1.96 -2.12 -6.70
N ILE A 362 -1.11 -2.29 -7.70
CA ILE A 362 -1.30 -1.72 -9.03
C ILE A 362 -2.55 -2.29 -9.72
N ASP A 363 -2.92 -3.52 -9.43
CA ASP A 363 -4.12 -4.17 -9.98
C ASP A 363 -5.43 -3.57 -9.43
N TYR A 364 -5.38 -2.84 -8.32
CA TYR A 364 -6.52 -2.13 -7.75
C TYR A 364 -6.78 -0.78 -8.42
N PHE A 365 -5.78 -0.25 -9.13
CA PHE A 365 -5.94 1.01 -9.87
C PHE A 365 -6.80 0.83 -11.12
N PRO A 366 -7.56 1.87 -11.50
CA PRO A 366 -8.19 1.90 -12.81
C PRO A 366 -7.13 1.99 -13.92
N LYS A 367 -7.47 1.55 -15.12
CA LYS A 367 -6.49 1.41 -16.23
C LYS A 367 -5.87 2.72 -16.73
N ASP A 368 -6.43 3.85 -16.35
CA ASP A 368 -6.01 5.18 -16.79
C ASP A 368 -5.19 5.96 -15.74
N PHE A 369 -4.68 5.29 -14.72
CA PHE A 369 -3.86 5.94 -13.70
C PHE A 369 -2.49 6.38 -14.23
N VAL A 370 -1.86 7.32 -13.51
CA VAL A 370 -0.50 7.78 -13.79
C VAL A 370 0.41 7.35 -12.64
N CYS A 371 1.61 6.86 -12.98
CA CYS A 371 2.62 6.46 -12.00
C CYS A 371 3.79 7.43 -12.01
N PHE A 372 4.09 8.04 -10.87
CA PHE A 372 5.33 8.76 -10.63
C PHE A 372 6.31 7.86 -9.88
N ILE A 373 7.55 7.79 -10.34
CA ILE A 373 8.63 7.10 -9.64
C ILE A 373 9.61 8.15 -9.14
N ASP A 374 9.50 8.49 -7.86
CA ASP A 374 10.36 9.48 -7.23
C ASP A 374 11.74 8.91 -6.91
N GLU A 375 12.77 9.77 -7.01
CA GLU A 375 14.18 9.38 -6.94
C GLU A 375 14.43 8.10 -7.76
N SER A 376 14.02 8.14 -9.04
CA SER A 376 13.94 6.97 -9.91
C SER A 376 15.27 6.24 -10.07
N HIS A 377 16.40 6.96 -10.03
CA HIS A 377 17.73 6.39 -10.05
C HIS A 377 18.00 5.40 -8.90
N GLN A 378 17.24 5.46 -7.78
CA GLN A 378 17.25 4.52 -6.67
C GLN A 378 16.08 3.54 -6.74
N THR A 379 14.90 4.04 -7.09
CA THR A 379 13.65 3.28 -7.03
C THR A 379 13.58 2.22 -8.13
N VAL A 380 14.01 2.55 -9.36
CA VAL A 380 14.01 1.60 -10.50
C VAL A 380 14.88 0.37 -10.24
N PRO A 381 16.16 0.50 -9.81
CA PRO A 381 16.96 -0.66 -9.42
C PRO A 381 16.37 -1.50 -8.28
N GLN A 382 15.69 -0.85 -7.31
CA GLN A 382 15.00 -1.59 -6.25
C GLN A 382 13.83 -2.42 -6.79
N LEU A 383 12.98 -1.86 -7.65
CA LEU A 383 11.88 -2.59 -8.29
C LEU A 383 12.41 -3.82 -9.04
N GLY A 384 13.54 -3.68 -9.75
CA GLY A 384 14.18 -4.78 -10.46
C GLY A 384 14.80 -5.84 -9.56
N GLY A 385 15.34 -5.44 -8.40
CA GLY A 385 16.10 -6.34 -7.52
C GLY A 385 15.23 -7.19 -6.55
N MET A 386 13.94 -6.89 -6.37
CA MET A 386 13.11 -7.56 -5.34
C MET A 386 12.83 -9.03 -5.64
N TYR A 387 12.64 -9.39 -6.90
CA TYR A 387 12.18 -10.71 -7.32
C TYR A 387 13.21 -11.82 -7.04
N GLU A 388 14.46 -11.66 -7.46
CA GLU A 388 15.47 -12.72 -7.41
C GLU A 388 15.84 -13.13 -5.97
N GLY A 389 15.89 -12.14 -5.05
CA GLY A 389 16.16 -12.41 -3.64
C GLY A 389 15.06 -13.23 -2.97
N ASP A 390 13.80 -12.90 -3.24
CA ASP A 390 12.65 -13.63 -2.70
C ASP A 390 12.56 -15.05 -3.28
N ARG A 391 12.75 -15.20 -4.59
CA ARG A 391 12.73 -16.48 -5.30
C ARG A 391 13.76 -17.44 -4.74
N SER A 392 15.02 -17.03 -4.63
CA SER A 392 16.11 -17.87 -4.12
C SER A 392 15.82 -18.38 -2.72
N ARG A 393 15.35 -17.53 -1.84
CA ARG A 393 14.97 -17.88 -0.46
C ARG A 393 13.82 -18.91 -0.44
N LYS A 394 12.75 -18.68 -1.20
CA LYS A 394 11.58 -19.58 -1.26
C LYS A 394 11.90 -20.90 -1.92
N GLN A 395 12.74 -20.91 -2.96
CA GLN A 395 13.18 -22.14 -3.59
C GLN A 395 13.83 -23.07 -2.57
N THR A 396 14.68 -22.55 -1.70
CA THR A 396 15.30 -23.33 -0.62
C THR A 396 14.23 -23.91 0.33
N LEU A 397 13.21 -23.13 0.71
CA LEU A 397 12.13 -23.63 1.55
C LEU A 397 11.32 -24.76 0.89
N VAL A 398 11.08 -24.68 -0.42
CA VAL A 398 10.39 -25.72 -1.20
C VAL A 398 11.25 -26.98 -1.35
N ASP A 399 12.54 -26.83 -1.63
CA ASP A 399 13.47 -27.96 -1.84
C ASP A 399 13.69 -28.78 -0.58
N TYR A 400 13.56 -28.16 0.59
CA TYR A 400 13.72 -28.80 1.90
C TYR A 400 12.39 -29.07 2.63
N GLY A 401 11.24 -29.04 1.94
CA GLY A 401 9.94 -29.47 2.46
C GLY A 401 9.33 -28.55 3.53
N PHE A 402 9.67 -27.28 3.56
CA PHE A 402 9.03 -26.30 4.42
C PHE A 402 7.79 -25.66 3.78
N ARG A 403 7.75 -25.58 2.45
CA ARG A 403 6.63 -25.00 1.69
C ARG A 403 6.33 -25.82 0.44
N LEU A 404 5.06 -25.72 -0.02
CA LEU A 404 4.64 -26.28 -1.30
C LEU A 404 5.24 -25.52 -2.48
N PRO A 405 5.39 -26.12 -3.67
CA PRO A 405 5.83 -25.43 -4.88
C PRO A 405 5.02 -24.17 -5.21
N SER A 406 3.70 -24.19 -4.97
CA SER A 406 2.81 -23.03 -5.18
C SER A 406 3.20 -21.77 -4.39
N ALA A 407 3.95 -21.93 -3.29
CA ALA A 407 4.48 -20.78 -2.53
C ALA A 407 5.46 -19.92 -3.34
N LEU A 408 6.08 -20.44 -4.40
CA LEU A 408 6.92 -19.70 -5.32
C LEU A 408 6.14 -18.62 -6.10
N ASP A 409 4.83 -18.80 -6.28
CA ASP A 409 3.96 -17.88 -6.99
C ASP A 409 3.43 -16.73 -6.10
N ASN A 410 3.66 -16.80 -4.78
CA ASN A 410 3.55 -15.65 -3.88
C ASN A 410 4.87 -14.90 -3.85
N ARG A 411 5.08 -13.99 -4.76
CA ARG A 411 6.36 -13.29 -4.99
C ARG A 411 6.13 -11.83 -5.33
N PRO A 412 7.13 -10.95 -5.20
CA PRO A 412 7.03 -9.65 -5.84
C PRO A 412 6.95 -9.81 -7.36
N GLN A 413 6.38 -8.82 -8.02
CA GLN A 413 6.40 -8.78 -9.49
C GLN A 413 7.81 -8.62 -10.01
N THR A 414 8.09 -9.15 -11.21
CA THR A 414 9.28 -8.77 -11.95
C THR A 414 9.14 -7.33 -12.46
N PHE A 415 10.24 -6.72 -12.84
CA PHE A 415 10.19 -5.36 -13.37
C PHE A 415 9.41 -5.28 -14.68
N GLU A 416 9.52 -6.28 -15.55
CA GLU A 416 8.77 -6.40 -16.79
C GLU A 416 7.26 -6.54 -16.54
N GLU A 417 6.87 -7.34 -15.53
CA GLU A 417 5.47 -7.47 -15.13
C GLU A 417 4.91 -6.13 -14.62
N PHE A 418 5.67 -5.43 -13.78
CA PHE A 418 5.33 -4.09 -13.30
C PHE A 418 5.12 -3.13 -14.48
N LEU A 419 6.05 -3.09 -15.44
CA LEU A 419 5.95 -2.24 -16.61
C LEU A 419 4.75 -2.61 -17.50
N SER A 420 4.39 -3.89 -17.58
CA SER A 420 3.28 -4.35 -18.44
C SER A 420 1.92 -3.87 -17.99
N ILE A 421 1.73 -3.70 -16.67
CA ILE A 421 0.45 -3.29 -16.07
C ILE A 421 0.38 -1.81 -15.72
N THR A 422 1.51 -1.09 -15.77
CA THR A 422 1.56 0.35 -15.52
C THR A 422 1.45 1.10 -16.85
N PRO A 423 0.37 1.88 -17.06
CA PRO A 423 0.11 2.47 -18.39
C PRO A 423 1.10 3.55 -18.75
N GLN A 424 1.35 4.49 -17.85
CA GLN A 424 2.24 5.64 -18.06
C GLN A 424 3.06 5.94 -16.81
N ILE A 425 4.35 6.17 -16.99
CA ILE A 425 5.33 6.36 -15.92
C ILE A 425 6.07 7.68 -16.13
N VAL A 426 6.08 8.50 -15.09
CA VAL A 426 6.91 9.69 -14.99
C VAL A 426 8.04 9.41 -14.00
N PHE A 427 9.26 9.30 -14.50
CA PHE A 427 10.45 9.21 -13.68
C PHE A 427 10.83 10.60 -13.16
N VAL A 428 11.05 10.72 -11.87
CA VAL A 428 11.41 11.99 -11.23
C VAL A 428 12.77 11.81 -10.56
N SER A 429 13.77 12.57 -11.01
CA SER A 429 15.12 12.49 -10.44
C SER A 429 15.95 13.73 -10.73
N ALA A 430 16.88 14.04 -9.83
CA ALA A 430 17.94 15.01 -10.11
C ALA A 430 19.08 14.39 -10.95
N THR A 431 19.25 13.08 -10.88
CA THR A 431 20.32 12.31 -11.53
C THR A 431 19.76 11.05 -12.16
N PRO A 432 18.95 11.14 -13.23
CA PRO A 432 18.33 9.99 -13.89
C PRO A 432 19.37 8.92 -14.24
N GLY A 433 19.02 7.66 -13.98
CA GLY A 433 19.89 6.50 -14.25
C GLY A 433 19.95 6.13 -15.74
N PRO A 434 20.69 5.06 -16.08
CA PRO A 434 20.78 4.58 -17.45
C PRO A 434 19.43 4.17 -18.03
N TYR A 435 18.58 3.51 -17.22
CA TYR A 435 17.29 3.01 -17.69
C TYR A 435 16.38 4.15 -18.16
N GLU A 436 16.24 5.23 -17.38
CA GLU A 436 15.42 6.39 -17.71
C GLU A 436 15.91 7.08 -18.97
N ARG A 437 17.26 7.21 -19.09
CA ARG A 437 17.90 7.84 -20.26
C ARG A 437 17.70 7.07 -21.56
N GLU A 438 17.65 5.75 -21.48
CA GLU A 438 17.51 4.88 -22.64
C GLU A 438 16.06 4.74 -23.11
N HIS A 439 15.09 4.76 -22.16
CA HIS A 439 13.71 4.39 -22.46
C HIS A 439 12.72 5.56 -22.50
N SER A 440 13.05 6.74 -21.94
CA SER A 440 12.12 7.88 -21.95
C SER A 440 11.97 8.50 -23.34
N GLN A 441 10.72 8.68 -23.74
CA GLN A 441 10.39 9.38 -24.98
C GLN A 441 10.50 10.90 -24.83
N THR A 442 10.32 11.40 -23.61
CA THR A 442 10.36 12.85 -23.33
C THR A 442 11.23 13.09 -22.08
N PHE A 443 12.13 14.08 -22.18
CA PHE A 443 12.90 14.61 -21.07
C PHE A 443 12.50 16.05 -20.81
N VAL A 444 12.06 16.31 -19.59
CA VAL A 444 11.64 17.62 -19.12
C VAL A 444 12.63 18.12 -18.09
N GLU A 445 13.19 19.31 -18.31
CA GLU A 445 14.19 19.88 -17.42
C GLU A 445 13.58 20.90 -16.46
N GLN A 446 13.93 20.78 -15.18
CA GLN A 446 13.54 21.70 -14.11
C GLN A 446 14.76 22.00 -13.25
N VAL A 447 15.53 23.02 -13.64
CA VAL A 447 16.85 23.31 -13.07
C VAL A 447 16.89 24.57 -12.21
N VAL A 448 15.95 25.49 -12.39
CA VAL A 448 15.89 26.75 -11.66
C VAL A 448 15.27 26.53 -10.27
N ARG A 449 15.99 26.93 -9.21
CA ARG A 449 15.47 26.93 -7.84
C ARG A 449 14.66 28.18 -7.57
N PRO A 450 13.32 28.08 -7.31
CA PRO A 450 12.49 29.26 -7.03
C PRO A 450 12.95 30.05 -5.80
N THR A 451 13.60 29.39 -4.85
CA THR A 451 14.11 30.02 -3.63
C THR A 451 15.35 30.91 -3.85
N GLY A 452 16.00 30.79 -5.01
CA GLY A 452 17.26 31.47 -5.28
C GLY A 452 18.46 30.93 -4.48
N ILE A 453 18.29 29.84 -3.73
CA ILE A 453 19.38 29.22 -2.97
C ILE A 453 20.33 28.54 -3.95
N VAL A 454 21.57 29.00 -3.97
CA VAL A 454 22.64 28.43 -4.78
C VAL A 454 23.20 27.16 -4.14
N ASP A 455 23.89 26.33 -4.93
CA ASP A 455 24.61 25.19 -4.39
C ASP A 455 25.68 25.64 -3.38
N PRO A 456 25.93 24.84 -2.34
CA PRO A 456 26.98 25.13 -1.39
C PRO A 456 28.35 25.09 -2.06
N GLU A 457 29.28 25.91 -1.59
CA GLU A 457 30.67 25.84 -1.98
C GLU A 457 31.26 24.50 -1.53
N ILE A 458 31.97 23.83 -2.43
CA ILE A 458 32.56 22.52 -2.19
C ILE A 458 34.07 22.64 -2.09
N ASP A 459 34.61 22.26 -0.92
CA ASP A 459 36.05 22.14 -0.68
C ASP A 459 36.44 20.66 -0.63
N VAL A 460 37.29 20.24 -1.56
CA VAL A 460 37.78 18.85 -1.65
C VAL A 460 39.13 18.75 -0.96
N ARG A 461 39.20 17.93 0.09
CA ARG A 461 40.40 17.75 0.91
C ARG A 461 40.93 16.32 0.85
N GLU A 462 42.22 16.17 1.17
CA GLU A 462 42.85 14.84 1.23
C GLU A 462 42.28 14.00 2.38
N THR A 463 42.22 12.68 2.19
CA THR A 463 41.78 11.73 3.22
C THR A 463 42.79 11.54 4.35
N LYS A 464 44.06 11.89 4.14
CA LYS A 464 45.09 11.81 5.17
C LYS A 464 44.79 12.78 6.31
N ASN A 465 44.74 12.28 7.55
CA ASN A 465 44.38 13.02 8.75
C ASN A 465 42.94 13.67 8.72
N GLN A 466 42.05 13.08 7.91
CA GLN A 466 40.69 13.62 7.69
C GLN A 466 39.89 13.81 9.00
N ILE A 467 40.12 12.98 10.04
CA ILE A 467 39.38 13.06 11.30
C ILE A 467 39.85 14.28 12.11
N ASP A 468 41.18 14.53 12.15
CA ASP A 468 41.73 15.71 12.85
C ASP A 468 41.28 17.01 12.17
N ASP A 469 41.26 17.01 10.83
CA ASP A 469 40.79 18.13 10.02
C ASP A 469 39.28 18.37 10.25
N LEU A 470 38.49 17.30 10.25
CA LEU A 470 37.06 17.36 10.58
C LEU A 470 36.83 17.97 11.99
N MET A 471 37.57 17.52 12.99
CA MET A 471 37.45 18.04 14.36
C MET A 471 37.80 19.53 14.43
N ALA A 472 38.81 19.99 13.68
CA ALA A 472 39.18 21.40 13.62
C ALA A 472 38.06 22.24 12.99
N GLU A 473 37.46 21.77 11.87
CA GLU A 473 36.32 22.41 11.25
C GLU A 473 35.08 22.45 12.16
N ILE A 474 34.79 21.36 12.85
CA ILE A 474 33.65 21.31 13.80
C ILE A 474 33.85 22.37 14.88
N ARG A 475 35.06 22.49 15.47
CA ARG A 475 35.33 23.49 16.50
C ARG A 475 35.10 24.90 15.98
N GLY A 476 35.64 25.21 14.80
CA GLY A 476 35.45 26.53 14.16
C GLY A 476 33.98 26.86 13.85
N ARG A 477 33.14 25.86 13.55
CA ARG A 477 31.70 26.05 13.35
C ARG A 477 30.96 26.24 14.67
N VAL A 478 31.31 25.46 15.69
CA VAL A 478 30.73 25.56 17.04
C VAL A 478 31.00 26.91 17.65
N ASP A 479 32.22 27.46 17.48
CA ASP A 479 32.58 28.80 17.97
C ASP A 479 31.71 29.92 17.33
N ARG A 480 31.16 29.64 16.14
CA ARG A 480 30.20 30.53 15.44
C ARG A 480 28.74 30.20 15.73
N ASN A 481 28.49 29.28 16.68
CA ASN A 481 27.16 28.76 16.99
C ASN A 481 26.45 28.07 15.80
N GLU A 482 27.23 27.46 14.93
CA GLU A 482 26.75 26.69 13.78
C GLU A 482 26.70 25.19 14.10
N ARG A 483 26.04 24.42 13.25
CA ARG A 483 25.95 22.94 13.35
C ARG A 483 26.65 22.31 12.15
N VAL A 484 27.15 21.09 12.35
CA VAL A 484 27.81 20.31 11.32
C VAL A 484 27.06 19.01 11.12
N LEU A 485 26.78 18.66 9.86
CA LEU A 485 26.27 17.35 9.46
C LEU A 485 27.41 16.57 8.83
N VAL A 486 27.68 15.40 9.37
CA VAL A 486 28.73 14.48 8.88
C VAL A 486 28.07 13.26 8.28
N THR A 487 28.40 12.93 7.03
CA THR A 487 27.93 11.73 6.37
C THR A 487 29.09 10.74 6.16
N THR A 488 28.80 9.47 6.31
CA THR A 488 29.78 8.37 6.15
C THR A 488 29.25 7.34 5.15
N LEU A 489 30.15 6.51 4.61
CA LEU A 489 29.78 5.49 3.62
C LEU A 489 28.96 4.33 4.21
N THR A 490 29.08 4.06 5.51
CA THR A 490 28.38 2.95 6.16
C THR A 490 27.83 3.35 7.52
N LYS A 491 26.76 2.69 7.96
CA LYS A 491 26.19 2.87 9.31
C LYS A 491 27.22 2.62 10.40
N LYS A 492 28.02 1.55 10.28
CA LYS A 492 29.07 1.23 11.24
C LYS A 492 30.10 2.35 11.36
N MET A 493 30.52 2.95 10.23
CA MET A 493 31.43 4.09 10.28
C MET A 493 30.80 5.31 10.99
N ALA A 494 29.49 5.52 10.83
CA ALA A 494 28.79 6.60 11.52
C ALA A 494 28.75 6.36 13.03
N GLU A 495 28.50 5.12 13.46
CA GLU A 495 28.52 4.69 14.86
C GLU A 495 29.91 4.87 15.46
N ASP A 496 30.92 4.25 14.84
CA ASP A 496 32.33 4.32 15.30
C ASP A 496 32.84 5.77 15.39
N LEU A 497 32.49 6.63 14.39
CA LEU A 497 32.88 8.03 14.40
C LEU A 497 32.13 8.82 15.46
N THR A 498 30.85 8.51 15.72
CA THR A 498 30.07 9.14 16.80
C THR A 498 30.69 8.86 18.16
N ASP A 499 31.03 7.59 18.43
CA ASP A 499 31.66 7.19 19.69
C ASP A 499 33.00 7.91 19.88
N TYR A 500 33.83 7.94 18.83
CA TYR A 500 35.12 8.64 18.87
C TYR A 500 34.95 10.14 19.16
N LEU A 501 34.01 10.82 18.48
CA LEU A 501 33.76 12.24 18.69
C LEU A 501 33.20 12.54 20.08
N LEU A 502 32.40 11.63 20.66
CA LEU A 502 31.94 11.72 22.06
C LEU A 502 33.12 11.63 23.04
N GLU A 503 34.03 10.68 22.85
CA GLU A 503 35.27 10.55 23.65
C GLU A 503 36.15 11.81 23.57
N MET A 504 36.17 12.47 22.41
CA MET A 504 36.89 13.73 22.20
C MET A 504 36.14 14.96 22.71
N GLY A 505 34.97 14.78 23.39
CA GLY A 505 34.22 15.82 24.07
C GLY A 505 33.28 16.63 23.19
N PHE A 506 32.96 16.18 21.96
CA PHE A 506 31.99 16.83 21.11
C PHE A 506 30.54 16.42 21.48
N ARG A 507 29.60 17.33 21.35
CA ARG A 507 28.17 17.03 21.44
C ARG A 507 27.68 16.52 20.11
N VAL A 508 27.67 15.23 19.92
CA VAL A 508 27.30 14.55 18.68
C VAL A 508 26.11 13.60 18.90
N ARG A 509 25.35 13.36 17.86
CA ARG A 509 24.27 12.36 17.79
C ARG A 509 24.33 11.65 16.43
N TYR A 510 24.01 10.39 16.48
CA TYR A 510 23.86 9.48 15.33
C TYR A 510 22.38 9.18 15.09
#